data_e1feaaf8c8b7e24e7ee03a1fb70ac003
#
_entry.id   e1feaaf8c8b7e24e7ee03a1fb70ac003
#
_cell.length_a   1.000
_cell.length_b   1.000
_cell.length_c   1.000
_cell.angle_alpha   90.00
_cell.angle_beta   90.00
_cell.angle_gamma   90.00
#
_symmetry.space_group_name_H-M   'P 1'
#
loop_
_entity.id
_entity.type
_entity.pdbx_description
1 polymer ?
#
loop_
_entity_poly.entity_id
_entity_poly.type
_entity_poly.pdbx_seq_one_letter_code
_entity_poly.pdbx_strand_id
1 'polypeptide(L)'
;TQIYKTYLKYVSPADIYPYSIDEVFIDVTGYLPYYHMSAHELAMTMVREVLYNTGITATAGIGTNLYLAKLAMDIVAKHIPADKDGVRIAELDEQSYRYLLWSHRPLTDFWMTGPGTVKKLEAHGIYTMGDLARFSIHGEDRLYEILGVDAEILIDHAWGYEPCGMEQIKNYKPSTNSISEGQVLTCPYPNDKAKLIVREMAEILMFRLTEKKLVTESITLEIGYDRENVDK
;
A
#
# COMPACT_ATOMS: atom_id res chain seq x y z
N THR A 1 -9.48 -6.05 -15.06
CA THR A 1 -10.75 -5.34 -14.82
C THR A 1 -11.00 -4.28 -15.90
N GLN A 2 -12.23 -3.76 -15.99
CA GLN A 2 -12.59 -2.69 -16.93
C GLN A 2 -11.84 -1.39 -16.60
N ILE A 3 -11.69 -1.06 -15.31
CA ILE A 3 -10.95 0.10 -14.84
C ILE A 3 -9.50 0.05 -15.31
N TYR A 4 -8.81 -1.06 -15.11
CA TYR A 4 -7.43 -1.23 -15.58
C TYR A 4 -7.29 -1.02 -17.10
N LYS A 5 -8.25 -1.53 -17.89
CA LYS A 5 -8.29 -1.32 -19.34
C LYS A 5 -8.50 0.16 -19.71
N THR A 6 -9.20 0.92 -18.89
CA THR A 6 -9.36 2.37 -19.10
C THR A 6 -8.00 3.07 -18.91
N TYR A 7 -7.24 2.75 -17.88
CA TYR A 7 -5.91 3.33 -17.68
C TYR A 7 -4.93 2.99 -18.80
N LEU A 8 -5.02 1.78 -19.36
CA LEU A 8 -4.18 1.37 -20.51
C LEU A 8 -4.43 2.13 -21.81
N LYS A 9 -5.44 2.99 -21.88
CA LYS A 9 -5.61 3.92 -23.01
C LYS A 9 -4.67 5.11 -22.94
N TYR A 10 -4.16 5.40 -21.75
CA TYR A 10 -3.33 6.56 -21.45
C TYR A 10 -1.86 6.21 -21.25
N VAL A 11 -1.60 5.04 -20.69
CA VAL A 11 -0.24 4.62 -20.31
C VAL A 11 0.04 3.18 -20.78
N SER A 12 1.32 2.90 -20.98
CA SER A 12 1.80 1.56 -21.31
C SER A 12 1.60 0.58 -20.14
N PRO A 13 1.40 -0.72 -20.39
CA PRO A 13 1.48 -1.74 -19.33
C PRO A 13 2.81 -1.75 -18.57
N ALA A 14 3.89 -1.17 -19.15
CA ALA A 14 5.17 -1.03 -18.47
C ALA A 14 5.12 -0.04 -17.30
N ASP A 15 4.27 0.98 -17.38
CA ASP A 15 4.24 2.12 -16.47
C ASP A 15 3.04 2.10 -15.50
N ILE A 16 2.32 0.97 -15.44
CA ILE A 16 1.22 0.74 -14.50
C ILE A 16 1.45 -0.54 -13.69
N TYR A 17 1.25 -0.48 -12.38
CA TYR A 17 1.38 -1.61 -11.48
C TYR A 17 0.14 -1.73 -10.57
N PRO A 18 -0.65 -2.83 -10.67
CA PRO A 18 -1.73 -3.12 -9.74
C PRO A 18 -1.15 -3.43 -8.35
N TYR A 19 -1.36 -2.53 -7.41
CA TYR A 19 -0.87 -2.67 -6.04
C TYR A 19 -1.78 -3.57 -5.20
N SER A 20 -3.10 -3.38 -5.37
CA SER A 20 -4.12 -4.21 -4.73
C SER A 20 -5.28 -4.49 -5.69
N ILE A 21 -6.39 -5.01 -5.19
CA ILE A 21 -7.58 -5.30 -6.00
C ILE A 21 -8.22 -4.02 -6.57
N ASP A 22 -8.04 -2.89 -5.90
CA ASP A 22 -8.67 -1.59 -6.15
C ASP A 22 -7.69 -0.42 -6.29
N GLU A 23 -6.39 -0.67 -6.16
CA GLU A 23 -5.36 0.36 -6.24
C GLU A 23 -4.31 0.05 -7.31
N VAL A 24 -3.85 1.09 -7.99
CA VAL A 24 -2.78 1.01 -8.99
C VAL A 24 -1.79 2.16 -8.78
N PHE A 25 -0.53 1.89 -9.02
CA PHE A 25 0.48 2.92 -9.26
C PHE A 25 0.68 3.12 -10.75
N ILE A 26 0.83 4.37 -11.17
CA ILE A 26 1.03 4.73 -12.58
C ILE A 26 2.16 5.76 -12.64
N ASP A 27 3.22 5.47 -13.38
CA ASP A 27 4.22 6.46 -13.73
C ASP A 27 3.75 7.24 -14.97
N VAL A 28 3.45 8.51 -14.76
CA VAL A 28 2.96 9.39 -15.83
C VAL A 28 4.04 10.35 -16.37
N THR A 29 5.24 10.30 -15.81
CA THR A 29 6.32 11.27 -16.09
C THR A 29 6.58 11.44 -17.58
N GLY A 30 6.74 10.34 -18.32
CA GLY A 30 6.98 10.35 -19.76
C GLY A 30 5.79 10.78 -20.62
N TYR A 31 4.59 10.79 -20.05
CA TYR A 31 3.34 11.05 -20.77
C TYR A 31 2.87 12.50 -20.69
N LEU A 32 3.28 13.25 -19.65
CA LEU A 32 2.87 14.64 -19.47
C LEU A 32 3.21 15.54 -20.65
N PRO A 33 4.45 15.47 -21.22
CA PRO A 33 4.77 16.26 -22.41
C PRO A 33 3.98 15.83 -23.65
N TYR A 34 3.67 14.54 -23.79
CA TYR A 34 2.89 14.00 -24.90
C TYR A 34 1.44 14.49 -24.89
N TYR A 35 0.79 14.47 -23.72
CA TYR A 35 -0.59 14.94 -23.57
C TYR A 35 -0.70 16.46 -23.41
N HIS A 36 0.40 17.18 -23.23
CA HIS A 36 0.42 18.61 -22.89
C HIS A 36 -0.46 18.91 -21.65
N MET A 37 -0.41 18.04 -20.66
CA MET A 37 -1.17 18.11 -19.41
C MET A 37 -0.25 18.08 -18.20
N SER A 38 -0.69 18.71 -17.11
CA SER A 38 -0.13 18.45 -15.78
C SER A 38 -0.51 17.06 -15.29
N ALA A 39 0.18 16.54 -14.27
CA ALA A 39 -0.17 15.28 -13.64
C ALA A 39 -1.61 15.29 -13.09
N HIS A 40 -2.03 16.44 -12.55
CA HIS A 40 -3.40 16.64 -12.05
C HIS A 40 -4.45 16.52 -13.17
N GLU A 41 -4.23 17.21 -14.27
CA GLU A 41 -5.16 17.18 -15.42
C GLU A 41 -5.26 15.77 -16.02
N LEU A 42 -4.13 15.06 -16.12
CA LEU A 42 -4.12 13.69 -16.63
C LEU A 42 -4.83 12.73 -15.65
N ALA A 43 -4.54 12.82 -14.36
CA ALA A 43 -5.20 12.02 -13.33
C ALA A 43 -6.72 12.29 -13.32
N MET A 44 -7.15 13.56 -13.38
CA MET A 44 -8.56 13.94 -13.45
C MET A 44 -9.23 13.34 -14.70
N THR A 45 -8.55 13.39 -15.85
CA THR A 45 -9.05 12.83 -17.11
C THR A 45 -9.27 11.33 -16.99
N MET A 46 -8.28 10.59 -16.47
CA MET A 46 -8.37 9.16 -16.26
C MET A 46 -9.47 8.75 -15.29
N VAL A 47 -9.56 9.44 -14.16
CA VAL A 47 -10.57 9.16 -13.12
C VAL A 47 -11.99 9.43 -13.63
N ARG A 48 -12.20 10.52 -14.38
CA ARG A 48 -13.51 10.82 -14.99
C ARG A 48 -13.90 9.83 -16.06
N GLU A 49 -12.95 9.35 -16.86
CA GLU A 49 -13.27 8.29 -17.83
C GLU A 49 -13.63 6.97 -17.13
N VAL A 50 -12.98 6.63 -16.03
CA VAL A 50 -13.37 5.48 -15.19
C VAL A 50 -14.80 5.67 -14.68
N LEU A 51 -15.11 6.83 -14.11
CA LEU A 51 -16.46 7.15 -13.62
C LEU A 51 -17.50 7.04 -14.74
N TYR A 52 -17.23 7.61 -15.89
CA TYR A 52 -18.13 7.57 -17.04
C TYR A 52 -18.40 6.13 -17.52
N ASN A 53 -17.36 5.31 -17.60
CA ASN A 53 -17.46 3.94 -18.14
C ASN A 53 -18.00 2.91 -17.14
N THR A 54 -17.87 3.17 -15.83
CA THR A 54 -18.15 2.16 -14.79
C THR A 54 -19.13 2.63 -13.72
N GLY A 55 -19.39 3.92 -13.61
CA GLY A 55 -20.14 4.51 -12.51
C GLY A 55 -19.37 4.56 -11.17
N ILE A 56 -18.10 4.14 -11.17
CA ILE A 56 -17.25 4.09 -9.96
C ILE A 56 -16.35 5.32 -9.94
N THR A 57 -16.43 6.11 -8.86
CA THR A 57 -15.50 7.21 -8.61
C THR A 57 -14.20 6.68 -7.98
N ALA A 58 -13.12 7.43 -8.15
CA ALA A 58 -11.82 7.10 -7.56
C ALA A 58 -11.21 8.33 -6.90
N THR A 59 -10.29 8.06 -5.95
CA THR A 59 -9.41 9.05 -5.34
C THR A 59 -8.02 8.86 -5.92
N ALA A 60 -7.31 9.94 -6.22
CA ALA A 60 -5.94 9.88 -6.70
C ALA A 60 -4.99 10.67 -5.80
N GLY A 61 -3.78 10.13 -5.64
CA GLY A 61 -2.65 10.83 -5.05
C GLY A 61 -1.55 10.98 -6.09
N ILE A 62 -1.00 12.17 -6.19
CA ILE A 62 0.11 12.51 -7.07
C ILE A 62 1.33 12.80 -6.20
N GLY A 63 2.47 12.23 -6.54
CA GLY A 63 3.71 12.43 -5.81
C GLY A 63 4.92 12.35 -6.71
N THR A 64 6.04 12.93 -6.28
CA THR A 64 7.33 12.86 -6.96
C THR A 64 7.95 11.46 -6.88
N ASN A 65 7.43 10.60 -5.98
CA ASN A 65 7.78 9.19 -5.85
C ASN A 65 6.55 8.38 -5.38
N LEU A 66 6.70 7.05 -5.31
CA LEU A 66 5.61 6.13 -4.95
C LEU A 66 5.07 6.37 -3.53
N TYR A 67 5.97 6.65 -2.58
CA TYR A 67 5.59 6.91 -1.19
C TYR A 67 4.73 8.17 -1.08
N LEU A 68 5.18 9.28 -1.66
CA LEU A 68 4.44 10.54 -1.63
C LEU A 68 3.12 10.47 -2.38
N ALA A 69 3.06 9.75 -3.51
CA ALA A 69 1.81 9.50 -4.21
C ALA A 69 0.82 8.71 -3.33
N LYS A 70 1.29 7.69 -2.63
CA LYS A 70 0.45 6.90 -1.72
C LYS A 70 -0.06 7.73 -0.54
N LEU A 71 0.79 8.54 0.09
CA LEU A 71 0.39 9.42 1.19
C LEU A 71 -0.56 10.54 0.74
N ALA A 72 -0.33 11.10 -0.44
CA ALA A 72 -1.26 12.08 -1.02
C ALA A 72 -2.66 11.49 -1.15
N MET A 73 -2.79 10.24 -1.60
CA MET A 73 -4.06 9.54 -1.70
C MET A 73 -4.65 9.19 -0.33
N ASP A 74 -3.86 8.57 0.55
CA ASP A 74 -4.38 7.96 1.79
C ASP A 74 -4.64 8.99 2.90
N ILE A 75 -3.81 10.02 3.00
CA ILE A 75 -3.93 11.00 4.07
C ILE A 75 -4.54 12.30 3.54
N VAL A 76 -3.94 12.92 2.52
CA VAL A 76 -4.35 14.28 2.12
C VAL A 76 -5.69 14.27 1.38
N ALA A 77 -5.86 13.41 0.37
CA ALA A 77 -7.06 13.39 -0.45
C ALA A 77 -8.32 13.00 0.33
N LYS A 78 -8.20 12.21 1.40
CA LYS A 78 -9.34 11.87 2.27
C LYS A 78 -9.90 13.07 3.05
N HIS A 79 -9.09 14.10 3.27
CA HIS A 79 -9.46 15.28 4.08
C HIS A 79 -9.84 16.51 3.24
N ILE A 80 -9.70 16.42 1.91
CA ILE A 80 -10.17 17.50 1.02
C ILE A 80 -11.60 17.25 0.53
N PRO A 81 -12.38 18.31 0.25
CA PRO A 81 -13.71 18.16 -0.33
C PRO A 81 -13.63 17.46 -1.70
N ALA A 82 -14.58 16.60 -1.96
CA ALA A 82 -14.74 16.04 -3.31
C ALA A 82 -15.25 17.13 -4.27
N ASP A 83 -14.88 17.01 -5.54
CA ASP A 83 -15.52 17.83 -6.59
C ASP A 83 -16.98 17.41 -6.82
N LYS A 84 -17.65 18.06 -7.76
CA LYS A 84 -19.05 17.78 -8.11
C LYS A 84 -19.32 16.33 -8.55
N ASP A 85 -18.30 15.63 -9.00
CA ASP A 85 -18.37 14.26 -9.49
C ASP A 85 -17.90 13.23 -8.41
N GLY A 86 -17.61 13.70 -7.20
CA GLY A 86 -17.16 12.87 -6.09
C GLY A 86 -15.65 12.55 -6.12
N VAL A 87 -14.90 13.19 -7.02
CA VAL A 87 -13.46 12.94 -7.21
C VAL A 87 -12.64 13.75 -6.20
N ARG A 88 -11.59 13.14 -5.67
CA ARG A 88 -10.58 13.77 -4.83
C ARG A 88 -9.20 13.49 -5.40
N ILE A 89 -8.42 14.54 -5.62
CA ILE A 89 -7.02 14.45 -6.06
C ILE A 89 -6.18 15.31 -5.15
N ALA A 90 -5.12 14.75 -4.58
CA ALA A 90 -4.14 15.48 -3.79
C ALA A 90 -2.74 15.27 -4.35
N GLU A 91 -1.86 16.23 -4.09
CA GLU A 91 -0.50 16.25 -4.60
C GLU A 91 0.48 16.48 -3.45
N LEU A 92 1.59 15.74 -3.46
CA LEU A 92 2.70 15.93 -2.53
C LEU A 92 4.04 15.88 -3.28
N ASP A 93 4.88 16.85 -2.99
CA ASP A 93 6.32 16.79 -3.15
C ASP A 93 7.00 16.70 -1.77
N GLU A 94 8.31 16.59 -1.71
CA GLU A 94 9.05 16.48 -0.45
C GLU A 94 8.88 17.70 0.45
N GLN A 95 8.66 18.88 -0.12
CA GLN A 95 8.47 20.11 0.64
C GLN A 95 7.08 20.17 1.27
N SER A 96 6.04 19.97 0.48
CA SER A 96 4.65 19.93 0.93
C SER A 96 4.38 18.78 1.89
N TYR A 97 5.01 17.61 1.66
CA TYR A 97 5.01 16.51 2.61
C TYR A 97 5.50 16.92 3.99
N ARG A 98 6.69 17.54 4.06
CA ARG A 98 7.27 17.98 5.33
C ARG A 98 6.40 19.05 6.00
N TYR A 99 5.88 19.97 5.22
CA TYR A 99 5.01 21.03 5.74
C TYR A 99 3.69 20.51 6.27
N LEU A 100 3.02 19.60 5.55
CA LEU A 100 1.68 19.13 5.86
C LEU A 100 1.66 17.93 6.80
N LEU A 101 2.61 16.99 6.66
CA LEU A 101 2.50 15.68 7.28
C LEU A 101 3.58 15.38 8.33
N TRP A 102 4.63 16.18 8.50
CA TRP A 102 5.63 15.92 9.53
C TRP A 102 5.08 15.95 10.96
N SER A 103 4.00 16.67 11.21
CA SER A 103 3.30 16.71 12.50
C SER A 103 2.07 15.81 12.57
N HIS A 104 1.72 15.13 11.48
CA HIS A 104 0.53 14.28 11.41
C HIS A 104 0.62 13.10 12.37
N ARG A 105 -0.51 12.74 12.95
CA ARG A 105 -0.72 11.56 13.81
C ARG A 105 -2.04 10.91 13.48
N PRO A 106 -2.15 9.58 13.69
CA PRO A 106 -1.14 8.66 14.20
C PRO A 106 -0.12 8.23 13.11
N LEU A 107 1.04 7.72 13.54
CA LEU A 107 2.05 7.18 12.62
C LEU A 107 1.55 5.97 11.80
N THR A 108 0.51 5.27 12.27
CA THR A 108 -0.12 4.16 11.54
C THR A 108 -0.83 4.57 10.25
N ASP A 109 -1.07 5.86 10.02
CA ASP A 109 -1.66 6.36 8.79
C ASP A 109 -0.63 6.37 7.64
N PHE A 110 0.66 6.34 8.00
CA PHE A 110 1.74 6.33 7.01
C PHE A 110 1.96 4.94 6.44
N TRP A 111 2.03 4.87 5.12
CA TRP A 111 2.27 3.63 4.40
C TRP A 111 3.50 2.88 4.94
N MET A 112 3.39 1.57 5.09
CA MET A 112 4.39 0.66 5.64
C MET A 112 4.71 0.86 7.14
N THR A 113 3.94 1.66 7.88
CA THR A 113 4.15 1.89 9.30
C THR A 113 3.07 1.18 10.14
N GLY A 114 3.35 -0.04 10.56
CA GLY A 114 2.40 -0.85 11.34
C GLY A 114 2.40 -0.54 12.84
N PRO A 115 1.37 -1.01 13.60
CA PRO A 115 1.25 -0.74 15.05
C PRO A 115 2.47 -1.22 15.86
N GLY A 116 3.12 -2.32 15.44
CA GLY A 116 4.34 -2.82 16.09
C GLY A 116 5.51 -1.87 15.98
N THR A 117 5.70 -1.27 14.79
CA THR A 117 6.71 -0.25 14.53
C THR A 117 6.42 1.02 15.31
N VAL A 118 5.17 1.49 15.31
CA VAL A 118 4.74 2.67 16.06
C VAL A 118 5.02 2.50 17.54
N LYS A 119 4.66 1.35 18.14
CA LYS A 119 4.94 1.08 19.55
C LYS A 119 6.43 1.15 19.90
N LYS A 120 7.30 0.68 19.01
CA LYS A 120 8.75 0.77 19.19
C LYS A 120 9.24 2.24 19.14
N LEU A 121 8.77 3.00 18.16
CA LEU A 121 9.11 4.40 17.99
C LEU A 121 8.66 5.27 19.19
N GLU A 122 7.39 5.11 19.61
CA GLU A 122 6.80 5.83 20.73
C GLU A 122 7.52 5.56 22.05
N ALA A 123 8.01 4.34 22.28
CA ALA A 123 8.84 4.00 23.45
C ALA A 123 10.15 4.81 23.52
N HIS A 124 10.57 5.41 22.40
CA HIS A 124 11.75 6.27 22.29
C HIS A 124 11.42 7.75 22.09
N GLY A 125 10.15 8.14 22.31
CA GLY A 125 9.71 9.53 22.19
C GLY A 125 9.51 10.02 20.75
N ILE A 126 9.44 9.11 19.78
CA ILE A 126 9.23 9.42 18.36
C ILE A 126 7.76 9.20 18.04
N TYR A 127 7.01 10.28 17.84
CA TYR A 127 5.56 10.26 17.67
C TYR A 127 5.10 10.71 16.30
N THR A 128 5.99 11.29 15.49
CA THR A 128 5.69 11.84 14.18
C THR A 128 6.81 11.52 13.18
N MET A 129 6.53 11.62 11.88
CA MET A 129 7.58 11.49 10.85
C MET A 129 8.62 12.61 10.98
N GLY A 130 8.22 13.81 11.38
CA GLY A 130 9.16 14.88 11.68
C GLY A 130 10.06 14.59 12.88
N ASP A 131 9.57 13.88 13.90
CA ASP A 131 10.43 13.42 15.01
C ASP A 131 11.43 12.38 14.53
N LEU A 132 10.97 11.41 13.73
CA LEU A 132 11.83 10.37 13.16
C LEU A 132 12.93 10.98 12.28
N ALA A 133 12.56 11.89 11.37
CA ALA A 133 13.52 12.58 10.52
C ALA A 133 14.58 13.36 11.31
N ARG A 134 14.17 14.11 12.33
CA ARG A 134 15.11 14.83 13.19
C ARG A 134 15.98 13.91 14.03
N PHE A 135 15.40 12.82 14.54
CA PHE A 135 16.13 11.84 15.33
C PHE A 135 17.20 11.13 14.48
N SER A 136 16.93 10.84 13.20
CA SER A 136 17.86 10.14 12.31
C SER A 136 19.17 10.90 12.07
N ILE A 137 19.20 12.23 12.20
CA ILE A 137 20.39 13.05 11.94
C ILE A 137 21.58 12.64 12.86
N HIS A 138 21.30 12.25 14.09
CA HIS A 138 22.34 11.92 15.08
C HIS A 138 22.10 10.57 15.78
N GLY A 139 20.98 9.91 15.51
CA GLY A 139 20.54 8.68 16.16
C GLY A 139 20.28 7.53 15.21
N GLU A 140 20.87 7.54 14.03
CA GLU A 140 20.67 6.52 13.00
C GLU A 140 21.00 5.13 13.52
N ASP A 141 22.18 4.91 14.12
CA ASP A 141 22.57 3.61 14.71
C ASP A 141 21.53 3.11 15.71
N ARG A 142 20.96 4.02 16.50
CA ARG A 142 19.92 3.67 17.47
C ARG A 142 18.63 3.24 16.79
N LEU A 143 18.27 3.83 15.65
CA LEU A 143 17.12 3.40 14.87
C LEU A 143 17.32 1.98 14.31
N TYR A 144 18.52 1.64 13.84
CA TYR A 144 18.84 0.27 13.42
C TYR A 144 18.76 -0.73 14.58
N GLU A 145 19.17 -0.37 15.80
CA GLU A 145 18.99 -1.21 16.99
C GLU A 145 17.50 -1.47 17.31
N ILE A 146 16.64 -0.46 17.14
CA ILE A 146 15.20 -0.53 17.46
C ILE A 146 14.41 -1.28 16.39
N LEU A 147 14.69 -0.97 15.12
CA LEU A 147 13.86 -1.35 13.97
C LEU A 147 14.51 -2.43 13.08
N GLY A 148 15.83 -2.67 13.26
CA GLY A 148 16.57 -3.55 12.36
C GLY A 148 16.72 -2.93 10.96
N VAL A 149 16.69 -3.76 9.93
CA VAL A 149 16.82 -3.34 8.52
C VAL A 149 15.72 -2.40 8.05
N ASP A 150 14.56 -2.43 8.72
CA ASP A 150 13.44 -1.53 8.38
C ASP A 150 13.74 -0.06 8.72
N ALA A 151 14.82 0.21 9.49
CA ALA A 151 15.21 1.57 9.85
C ALA A 151 15.50 2.43 8.61
N GLU A 152 16.22 1.88 7.64
CA GLU A 152 16.63 2.60 6.42
C GLU A 152 15.42 3.13 5.66
N ILE A 153 14.48 2.25 5.33
CA ILE A 153 13.28 2.68 4.60
C ILE A 153 12.42 3.66 5.38
N LEU A 154 12.35 3.52 6.72
CA LEU A 154 11.58 4.43 7.54
C LEU A 154 12.24 5.80 7.68
N ILE A 155 13.58 5.86 7.71
CA ILE A 155 14.33 7.11 7.68
C ILE A 155 14.10 7.82 6.34
N ASP A 156 14.26 7.11 5.22
CA ASP A 156 14.01 7.65 3.89
C ASP A 156 12.59 8.20 3.76
N HIS A 157 11.60 7.42 4.17
CA HIS A 157 10.20 7.83 4.19
C HIS A 157 9.95 9.05 5.08
N ALA A 158 10.60 9.14 6.24
CA ALA A 158 10.48 10.32 7.11
C ALA A 158 10.99 11.60 6.43
N TRP A 159 11.97 11.49 5.54
CA TRP A 159 12.45 12.60 4.72
C TRP A 159 11.64 12.82 3.43
N GLY A 160 10.71 11.92 3.11
CA GLY A 160 9.89 11.95 1.88
C GLY A 160 10.61 11.35 0.68
N TYR A 161 11.63 10.53 0.90
CA TYR A 161 12.40 9.86 -0.14
C TYR A 161 11.94 8.41 -0.32
N GLU A 162 11.86 7.94 -1.56
CA GLU A 162 11.58 6.56 -1.92
C GLU A 162 12.35 6.22 -3.20
N PRO A 163 13.39 5.38 -3.10
CA PRO A 163 14.20 5.01 -4.25
C PRO A 163 13.55 3.98 -5.17
N CYS A 164 12.54 3.26 -4.67
CA CYS A 164 11.85 2.24 -5.45
C CYS A 164 10.95 2.89 -6.49
N GLY A 165 11.20 2.58 -7.75
CA GLY A 165 10.37 3.03 -8.86
C GLY A 165 9.65 1.88 -9.56
N MET A 166 9.01 2.16 -10.68
CA MET A 166 8.23 1.19 -11.44
C MET A 166 9.09 0.02 -11.95
N GLU A 167 10.33 0.29 -12.35
CA GLU A 167 11.27 -0.72 -12.83
C GLU A 167 11.62 -1.74 -11.72
N GLN A 168 11.94 -1.26 -10.52
CA GLN A 168 12.28 -2.09 -9.38
C GLN A 168 11.11 -2.99 -8.98
N ILE A 169 9.90 -2.43 -8.89
CA ILE A 169 8.70 -3.19 -8.57
C ILE A 169 8.46 -4.31 -9.59
N LYS A 170 8.55 -4.01 -10.87
CA LYS A 170 8.25 -4.98 -11.94
C LYS A 170 9.31 -6.06 -12.08
N ASN A 171 10.56 -5.75 -11.76
CA ASN A 171 11.66 -6.69 -11.82
C ASN A 171 11.85 -7.50 -10.52
N TYR A 172 11.10 -7.16 -9.45
CA TYR A 172 11.21 -7.86 -8.18
C TYR A 172 10.80 -9.33 -8.32
N LYS A 173 11.68 -10.20 -7.86
CA LYS A 173 11.45 -11.65 -7.76
C LYS A 173 11.57 -12.06 -6.30
N PRO A 174 10.50 -12.59 -5.68
CA PRO A 174 10.58 -13.09 -4.32
C PRO A 174 11.68 -14.15 -4.17
N SER A 175 12.42 -14.09 -3.08
CA SER A 175 13.43 -15.13 -2.73
C SER A 175 12.78 -16.44 -2.30
N THR A 176 11.53 -16.40 -1.86
CA THR A 176 10.75 -17.57 -1.45
C THR A 176 9.45 -17.64 -2.24
N ASN A 177 9.08 -18.86 -2.65
CA ASN A 177 7.81 -19.09 -3.32
C ASN A 177 6.84 -19.73 -2.32
N SER A 178 5.90 -18.95 -1.81
CA SER A 178 4.78 -19.46 -1.02
C SER A 178 3.46 -18.94 -1.58
N ILE A 179 2.42 -19.77 -1.48
CA ILE A 179 1.05 -19.36 -1.79
C ILE A 179 0.26 -19.58 -0.51
N SER A 180 -0.39 -18.54 -0.03
CA SER A 180 -1.21 -18.59 1.17
C SER A 180 -2.66 -18.27 0.86
N GLU A 181 -3.55 -18.86 1.64
CA GLU A 181 -4.96 -18.54 1.71
C GLU A 181 -5.32 -18.33 3.18
N GLY A 182 -6.11 -17.32 3.50
CA GLY A 182 -6.49 -17.02 4.87
C GLY A 182 -7.91 -16.49 4.94
N GLN A 183 -8.62 -16.86 6.02
CA GLN A 183 -9.95 -16.35 6.29
C GLN A 183 -10.06 -15.91 7.74
N VAL A 184 -10.44 -14.65 7.96
CA VAL A 184 -10.80 -14.14 9.26
C VAL A 184 -12.30 -14.40 9.46
N LEU A 185 -12.64 -15.15 10.51
CA LEU A 185 -14.02 -15.49 10.79
C LEU A 185 -14.71 -14.36 11.56
N THR A 186 -16.00 -14.14 11.29
CA THR A 186 -16.80 -13.09 11.94
C THR A 186 -17.15 -13.41 13.40
N CYS A 187 -17.06 -14.69 13.80
CA CYS A 187 -17.27 -15.18 15.15
C CYS A 187 -16.51 -16.50 15.33
N PRO A 188 -16.32 -17.00 16.58
CA PRO A 188 -15.73 -18.31 16.83
C PRO A 188 -16.57 -19.42 16.20
N TYR A 189 -15.91 -20.32 15.45
CA TYR A 189 -16.58 -21.47 14.85
C TYR A 189 -16.31 -22.75 15.64
N PRO A 190 -17.30 -23.62 15.80
CA PRO A 190 -17.08 -24.95 16.32
C PRO A 190 -16.26 -25.80 15.33
N ASN A 191 -15.65 -26.87 15.84
CA ASN A 191 -14.68 -27.67 15.14
C ASN A 191 -15.14 -28.21 13.76
N ASP A 192 -16.41 -28.59 13.64
CA ASP A 192 -17.00 -29.08 12.39
C ASP A 192 -17.06 -27.98 11.31
N LYS A 193 -17.47 -26.75 11.69
CA LYS A 193 -17.46 -25.60 10.79
C LYS A 193 -16.05 -25.15 10.47
N ALA A 194 -15.13 -25.14 11.43
CA ALA A 194 -13.73 -24.81 11.19
C ALA A 194 -13.08 -25.79 10.18
N LYS A 195 -13.38 -27.11 10.28
CA LYS A 195 -12.93 -28.08 9.28
C LYS A 195 -13.47 -27.83 7.88
N LEU A 196 -14.70 -27.34 7.76
CA LEU A 196 -15.25 -26.96 6.44
C LEU A 196 -14.46 -25.81 5.83
N ILE A 197 -14.20 -24.75 6.60
CA ILE A 197 -13.38 -23.61 6.15
C ILE A 197 -11.99 -24.07 5.71
N VAL A 198 -11.32 -24.93 6.49
CA VAL A 198 -10.00 -25.46 6.13
C VAL A 198 -10.04 -26.22 4.79
N ARG A 199 -11.11 -26.99 4.54
CA ARG A 199 -11.28 -27.69 3.25
C ARG A 199 -11.45 -26.72 2.10
N GLU A 200 -12.31 -25.71 2.24
CA GLU A 200 -12.51 -24.68 1.23
C GLU A 200 -11.19 -23.93 0.90
N MET A 201 -10.44 -23.56 1.94
CA MET A 201 -9.13 -22.91 1.76
C MET A 201 -8.13 -23.83 1.06
N ALA A 202 -8.11 -25.13 1.41
CA ALA A 202 -7.23 -26.11 0.75
C ALA A 202 -7.61 -26.28 -0.73
N GLU A 203 -8.90 -26.35 -1.06
CA GLU A 203 -9.36 -26.42 -2.45
C GLU A 203 -8.94 -25.17 -3.25
N ILE A 204 -9.10 -23.97 -2.70
CA ILE A 204 -8.66 -22.72 -3.33
C ILE A 204 -7.14 -22.75 -3.60
N LEU A 205 -6.33 -23.20 -2.63
CA LEU A 205 -4.88 -23.34 -2.81
C LEU A 205 -4.54 -24.34 -3.91
N MET A 206 -5.23 -25.48 -3.98
CA MET A 206 -5.05 -26.48 -5.02
C MET A 206 -5.36 -25.90 -6.42
N PHE A 207 -6.46 -25.15 -6.56
CA PHE A 207 -6.78 -24.46 -7.82
C PHE A 207 -5.70 -23.47 -8.22
N ARG A 208 -5.20 -22.64 -7.27
CA ARG A 208 -4.12 -21.68 -7.52
C ARG A 208 -2.81 -22.35 -7.93
N LEU A 209 -2.43 -23.47 -7.29
CA LEU A 209 -1.26 -24.26 -7.70
C LEU A 209 -1.42 -24.80 -9.12
N THR A 210 -2.60 -25.36 -9.44
CA THR A 210 -2.90 -25.90 -10.76
C THR A 210 -2.86 -24.81 -11.85
N GLU A 211 -3.49 -23.68 -11.62
CA GLU A 211 -3.48 -22.53 -12.53
C GLU A 211 -2.06 -22.05 -12.83
N LYS A 212 -1.22 -21.99 -11.79
CA LYS A 212 0.20 -21.61 -11.91
C LYS A 212 1.11 -22.75 -12.38
N LYS A 213 0.59 -23.95 -12.58
CA LYS A 213 1.37 -25.17 -12.93
C LYS A 213 2.49 -25.45 -11.92
N LEU A 214 2.18 -25.28 -10.64
CA LEU A 214 3.12 -25.50 -9.53
C LEU A 214 2.71 -26.72 -8.72
N VAL A 215 3.71 -27.30 -8.03
CA VAL A 215 3.55 -28.36 -7.03
C VAL A 215 4.17 -27.88 -5.72
N THR A 216 3.76 -28.47 -4.60
CA THR A 216 4.33 -28.18 -3.29
C THR A 216 4.69 -29.45 -2.56
N GLU A 217 5.77 -29.42 -1.77
CA GLU A 217 6.19 -30.49 -0.87
C GLU A 217 5.87 -30.17 0.59
N SER A 218 5.36 -28.97 0.87
CA SER A 218 5.06 -28.53 2.22
C SER A 218 3.72 -27.78 2.29
N ILE A 219 2.93 -28.09 3.32
CA ILE A 219 1.69 -27.40 3.65
C ILE A 219 1.74 -27.06 5.14
N THR A 220 1.46 -25.80 5.47
CA THR A 220 1.34 -25.33 6.85
C THR A 220 -0.08 -24.84 7.08
N LEU A 221 -0.71 -25.30 8.17
CA LEU A 221 -1.99 -24.81 8.64
C LEU A 221 -1.78 -24.02 9.92
N GLU A 222 -2.23 -22.76 9.93
CA GLU A 222 -2.26 -21.92 11.12
C GLU A 222 -3.71 -21.68 11.52
N ILE A 223 -4.04 -21.86 12.82
CA ILE A 223 -5.35 -21.63 13.37
C ILE A 223 -5.23 -20.68 14.56
N GLY A 224 -5.84 -19.50 14.43
CA GLY A 224 -6.01 -18.56 15.53
C GLY A 224 -7.25 -18.95 16.37
N TYR A 225 -7.07 -19.12 17.64
CA TYR A 225 -8.17 -19.36 18.59
C TYR A 225 -8.75 -18.04 19.10
N ASP A 226 -10.04 -18.05 19.47
CA ASP A 226 -10.65 -16.94 20.18
C ASP A 226 -9.95 -16.71 21.53
N ARG A 227 -9.81 -15.44 21.92
CA ARG A 227 -9.17 -15.03 23.18
C ARG A 227 -9.81 -15.69 24.41
N GLU A 228 -11.15 -15.85 24.42
CA GLU A 228 -11.86 -16.54 25.51
C GLU A 228 -11.46 -18.02 25.69
N ASN A 229 -10.85 -18.63 24.65
CA ASN A 229 -10.41 -20.02 24.66
C ASN A 229 -8.90 -20.18 24.86
N VAL A 230 -8.13 -19.10 24.86
CA VAL A 230 -6.67 -19.13 25.07
C VAL A 230 -6.33 -19.00 26.57
N ASP A 231 -7.20 -18.35 27.36
CA ASP A 231 -6.99 -18.08 28.79
C ASP A 231 -7.57 -19.18 29.71
N LYS A 232 -7.90 -20.35 29.16
CA LYS A 232 -8.31 -21.56 29.88
C LYS A 232 -7.30 -22.67 29.73
#